data_4096941e17e979ff17713b97cac5c67e
#
_entry.id   4096941e17e979ff17713b97cac5c67e
#
_cell.length_a   1.000
_cell.length_b   1.000
_cell.length_c   1.000
_cell.angle_alpha   90.00
_cell.angle_beta   90.00
_cell.angle_gamma   90.00
#
_symmetry.space_group_name_H-M   'P 1'
#
loop_
_entity.id
_entity.type
_entity.pdbx_description
1 polymer ?
#
loop_
_entity_poly.entity_id
_entity_poly.type
_entity_poly.pdbx_seq_one_letter_code
_entity_poly.pdbx_strand_id
1 'polypeptide(L)'
;MSDTETPGEHPVGIDTLLDRIRTTYARVEPQDAYDATRAGDALLVDIRYAALRDRDGLIPGALVVERNELEWRLDPQGSHRAPEATGHDLRVIVVCNEGYASSLAAASLHQLGLHRATDLVGGFQAWRAAGLPVTR
;
A
#
# COMPACT_ATOMS: atom_id res chain seq x y z
N MET A 1 32.31 -3.78 -21.77
CA MET A 1 31.42 -3.75 -21.77
C MET A 1 30.76 -3.54 -20.64
N SER A 2 29.89 -3.52 -20.48
CA SER A 2 29.23 -3.02 -19.50
C SER A 2 28.81 -3.93 -18.50
N ASP A 3 29.65 -4.76 -18.07
CA ASP A 3 29.39 -5.63 -16.96
C ASP A 3 29.24 -4.88 -15.67
N THR A 4 29.55 -3.59 -15.70
CA THR A 4 29.48 -2.78 -14.50
C THR A 4 28.20 -1.97 -14.42
N GLU A 5 27.20 -2.29 -15.23
CA GLU A 5 25.95 -1.58 -15.17
C GLU A 5 25.26 -1.79 -13.83
N THR A 6 24.77 -0.69 -13.25
CA THR A 6 24.05 -0.76 -11.99
C THR A 6 22.58 -1.12 -12.23
N PRO A 7 21.89 -1.67 -11.22
CA PRO A 7 20.45 -1.90 -11.33
C PRO A 7 19.75 -0.58 -11.69
N GLY A 8 18.89 -0.63 -12.69
CA GLY A 8 18.15 0.54 -13.12
C GLY A 8 18.71 1.23 -14.35
N GLU A 9 19.92 0.85 -14.79
CA GLU A 9 20.47 1.43 -16.01
C GLU A 9 19.80 0.89 -17.27
N HIS A 10 19.26 -0.29 -17.21
CA HIS A 10 18.48 -0.84 -18.31
C HIS A 10 17.03 -0.50 -18.17
N PRO A 11 16.36 -0.12 -19.26
CA PRO A 11 14.91 0.05 -19.20
C PRO A 11 14.23 -1.24 -18.81
N VAL A 12 13.23 -1.14 -17.96
CA VAL A 12 12.37 -2.29 -17.62
C VAL A 12 10.93 -1.86 -17.76
N GLY A 13 10.06 -2.80 -18.12
CA GLY A 13 8.63 -2.54 -18.15
C GLY A 13 8.06 -2.50 -16.75
N ILE A 14 6.88 -1.88 -16.64
CA ILE A 14 6.22 -1.75 -15.34
C ILE A 14 5.93 -3.14 -14.71
N ASP A 15 5.56 -4.11 -15.51
CA ASP A 15 5.26 -5.43 -14.99
C ASP A 15 6.50 -6.10 -14.41
N THR A 16 7.64 -5.92 -15.05
CA THR A 16 8.91 -6.44 -14.53
C THR A 16 9.28 -5.75 -13.21
N LEU A 17 9.10 -4.44 -13.15
CA LEU A 17 9.37 -3.70 -11.92
C LEU A 17 8.48 -4.19 -10.78
N LEU A 18 7.19 -4.38 -11.06
CA LEU A 18 6.27 -4.89 -10.03
C LEU A 18 6.66 -6.27 -9.56
N ASP A 19 7.04 -7.16 -10.49
CA ASP A 19 7.48 -8.50 -10.12
C ASP A 19 8.68 -8.45 -9.17
N ARG A 20 9.66 -7.59 -9.47
CA ARG A 20 10.83 -7.43 -8.60
C ARG A 20 10.46 -6.93 -7.22
N ILE A 21 9.61 -5.91 -7.15
CA ILE A 21 9.17 -5.35 -5.89
C ILE A 21 8.45 -6.41 -5.06
N ARG A 22 7.58 -7.18 -5.69
CA ARG A 22 6.76 -8.16 -5.01
C ARG A 22 7.52 -9.38 -4.51
N THR A 23 8.80 -9.53 -4.89
CA THR A 23 9.65 -10.56 -4.29
C THR A 23 10.23 -10.14 -2.94
N THR A 24 10.12 -8.86 -2.57
CA THR A 24 10.78 -8.33 -1.38
C THR A 24 9.91 -8.38 -0.13
N TYR A 25 8.63 -8.68 -0.26
CA TYR A 25 7.72 -8.78 0.87
C TYR A 25 6.53 -9.66 0.51
N ALA A 26 5.80 -10.13 1.53
CA ALA A 26 4.59 -10.93 1.34
C ALA A 26 3.39 -9.99 1.22
N ARG A 27 2.63 -10.13 0.13
CA ARG A 27 1.40 -9.37 -0.09
C ARG A 27 0.26 -10.01 0.69
N VAL A 28 -0.82 -9.27 0.91
CA VAL A 28 -1.91 -9.69 1.79
C VAL A 28 -3.19 -9.87 0.99
N GLU A 29 -3.85 -11.02 1.17
CA GLU A 29 -5.16 -11.27 0.59
C GLU A 29 -6.24 -10.50 1.35
N PRO A 30 -7.37 -10.17 0.69
CA PRO A 30 -8.41 -9.36 1.34
C PRO A 30 -8.89 -9.89 2.68
N GLN A 31 -9.14 -11.18 2.82
CA GLN A 31 -9.63 -11.73 4.07
C GLN A 31 -8.61 -11.58 5.20
N ASP A 32 -7.33 -11.83 4.89
CA ASP A 32 -6.26 -11.70 5.89
C ASP A 32 -6.09 -10.24 6.29
N ALA A 33 -6.22 -9.31 5.35
CA ALA A 33 -6.15 -7.88 5.65
C ALA A 33 -7.29 -7.45 6.57
N TYR A 34 -8.48 -7.94 6.30
CA TYR A 34 -9.65 -7.66 7.13
C TYR A 34 -9.44 -8.17 8.55
N ASP A 35 -8.99 -9.42 8.66
CA ASP A 35 -8.75 -10.02 9.98
C ASP A 35 -7.68 -9.28 10.77
N ALA A 36 -6.57 -8.92 10.13
CA ALA A 36 -5.48 -8.20 10.78
C ALA A 36 -5.92 -6.81 11.26
N THR A 37 -6.73 -6.13 10.45
CA THR A 37 -7.23 -4.81 10.79
C THR A 37 -8.19 -4.89 11.98
N ARG A 38 -9.07 -5.88 11.98
CA ARG A 38 -10.02 -6.06 13.08
C ARG A 38 -9.33 -6.42 14.38
N ALA A 39 -8.21 -7.14 14.30
CA ALA A 39 -7.42 -7.50 15.48
C ALA A 39 -6.57 -6.34 15.99
N GLY A 40 -6.52 -5.22 15.25
CA GLY A 40 -5.69 -4.08 15.63
C GLY A 40 -4.22 -4.26 15.27
N ASP A 41 -3.91 -5.25 14.40
CA ASP A 41 -2.53 -5.59 14.03
C ASP A 41 -2.05 -4.89 12.78
N ALA A 42 -2.92 -4.18 12.07
CA ALA A 42 -2.57 -3.52 10.82
C ALA A 42 -3.43 -2.28 10.59
N LEU A 43 -2.89 -1.36 9.81
CA LEU A 43 -3.59 -0.16 9.35
C LEU A 43 -3.78 -0.26 7.84
N LEU A 44 -5.03 -0.20 7.38
CA LEU A 44 -5.32 -0.09 5.96
C LEU A 44 -5.18 1.37 5.55
N VAL A 45 -4.44 1.61 4.48
CA VAL A 45 -4.24 2.95 3.94
C VAL A 45 -4.71 2.97 2.48
N ASP A 46 -5.78 3.69 2.22
CA ASP A 46 -6.43 3.76 0.91
C ASP A 46 -5.84 4.92 0.11
N ILE A 47 -5.14 4.60 -0.97
CA ILE A 47 -4.49 5.60 -1.81
C ILE A 47 -5.23 5.86 -3.11
N ARG A 48 -6.47 5.35 -3.25
CA ARG A 48 -7.27 5.63 -4.44
C ARG A 48 -7.59 7.13 -4.52
N TYR A 49 -7.69 7.65 -5.75
CA TYR A 49 -8.12 9.05 -5.90
C TYR A 49 -9.64 9.17 -5.67
N ALA A 50 -10.08 10.39 -5.41
CA ALA A 50 -11.43 10.67 -4.91
C ALA A 50 -12.53 10.13 -5.83
N ALA A 51 -12.35 10.22 -7.15
CA ALA A 51 -13.39 9.76 -8.07
C ALA A 51 -13.71 8.28 -7.90
N LEU A 52 -12.68 7.46 -7.61
CA LEU A 52 -12.91 6.03 -7.38
C LEU A 52 -13.60 5.79 -6.03
N ARG A 53 -13.21 6.53 -5.00
CA ARG A 53 -13.84 6.42 -3.69
C ARG A 53 -15.32 6.85 -3.75
N ASP A 54 -15.60 7.92 -4.49
CA ASP A 54 -16.97 8.41 -4.66
C ASP A 54 -17.84 7.39 -5.39
N ARG A 55 -17.27 6.75 -6.39
CA ARG A 55 -18.00 5.76 -7.20
C ARG A 55 -18.28 4.48 -6.41
N ASP A 56 -17.27 3.97 -5.72
CA ASP A 56 -17.31 2.60 -5.19
C ASP A 56 -17.43 2.53 -3.66
N GLY A 57 -17.28 3.64 -2.96
CA GLY A 57 -17.36 3.66 -1.51
C GLY A 57 -16.02 3.50 -0.82
N LEU A 58 -16.05 3.38 0.50
CA LEU A 58 -14.87 3.38 1.37
C LEU A 58 -14.80 2.09 2.17
N ILE A 59 -13.59 1.71 2.56
CA ILE A 59 -13.39 0.63 3.53
C ILE A 59 -13.51 1.26 4.92
N PRO A 60 -14.43 0.79 5.77
CA PRO A 60 -14.58 1.34 7.12
C PRO A 60 -13.26 1.23 7.90
N GLY A 61 -12.87 2.32 8.54
CA GLY A 61 -11.65 2.35 9.35
C GLY A 61 -10.35 2.53 8.60
N ALA A 62 -10.36 2.51 7.27
CA ALA A 62 -9.14 2.76 6.50
C ALA A 62 -8.79 4.24 6.56
N LEU A 63 -7.49 4.52 6.63
CA LEU A 63 -6.98 5.87 6.54
C LEU A 63 -6.87 6.24 5.06
N VAL A 64 -7.52 7.31 4.64
CA VAL A 64 -7.43 7.79 3.26
C VAL A 64 -6.25 8.74 3.15
N VAL A 65 -5.32 8.43 2.26
CA VAL A 65 -4.15 9.29 2.01
C VAL A 65 -3.94 9.37 0.52
N GLU A 66 -3.87 10.58 -0.02
CA GLU A 66 -3.56 10.77 -1.44
C GLU A 66 -2.18 10.19 -1.74
N ARG A 67 -2.03 9.52 -2.88
CA ARG A 67 -0.75 8.85 -3.19
C ARG A 67 0.44 9.81 -3.13
N ASN A 68 0.25 11.04 -3.59
CA ASN A 68 1.34 12.03 -3.61
C ASN A 68 1.68 12.61 -2.23
N GLU A 69 0.93 12.24 -1.20
CA GLU A 69 1.20 12.65 0.17
C GLU A 69 1.63 11.49 1.07
N LEU A 70 1.62 10.28 0.53
CA LEU A 70 1.74 9.07 1.33
C LEU A 70 2.98 9.06 2.21
N GLU A 71 4.15 9.35 1.63
CA GLU A 71 5.42 9.29 2.36
C GLU A 71 5.43 10.29 3.52
N TRP A 72 4.93 11.48 3.27
CA TRP A 72 4.88 12.51 4.32
C TRP A 72 3.92 12.16 5.44
N ARG A 73 2.79 11.54 5.10
CA ARG A 73 1.78 11.20 6.10
C ARG A 73 2.14 9.94 6.90
N LEU A 74 2.92 9.04 6.33
CA LEU A 74 3.24 7.77 6.98
C LEU A 74 4.64 7.74 7.59
N ASP A 75 5.48 8.73 7.35
CA ASP A 75 6.82 8.80 7.94
C ASP A 75 6.71 9.11 9.44
N PRO A 76 7.07 8.17 10.33
CA PRO A 76 6.95 8.41 11.78
C PRO A 76 7.86 9.54 12.27
N GLN A 77 8.88 9.90 11.50
CA GLN A 77 9.83 10.98 11.87
C GLN A 77 9.43 12.33 11.26
N GLY A 78 8.40 12.35 10.43
CA GLY A 78 8.02 13.54 9.69
C GLY A 78 7.14 14.49 10.47
N SER A 79 7.24 15.78 10.17
CA SER A 79 6.40 16.80 10.81
C SER A 79 4.96 16.80 10.29
N HIS A 80 4.71 16.12 9.19
CA HIS A 80 3.37 16.04 8.57
C HIS A 80 2.73 14.67 8.76
N ARG A 81 3.24 13.86 9.67
CA ARG A 81 2.73 12.51 9.85
C ARG A 81 1.29 12.51 10.33
N ALA A 82 0.53 11.52 9.89
CA ALA A 82 -0.79 11.26 10.43
C ALA A 82 -0.67 10.74 11.86
N PRO A 83 -1.69 10.96 12.71
CA PRO A 83 -1.64 10.42 14.08
C PRO A 83 -1.42 8.92 14.12
N GLU A 84 -1.90 8.20 13.10
CA GLU A 84 -1.77 6.74 13.02
C GLU A 84 -0.33 6.29 12.72
N ALA A 85 0.52 7.17 12.23
CA ALA A 85 1.92 6.84 11.90
C ALA A 85 2.76 6.84 13.18
N THR A 86 2.57 5.83 14.00
CA THR A 86 3.08 5.79 15.37
C THR A 86 4.52 5.28 15.49
N GLY A 87 5.03 4.60 14.49
CA GLY A 87 6.40 4.08 14.54
C GLY A 87 6.72 3.24 13.33
N HIS A 88 7.98 2.82 13.23
CA HIS A 88 8.46 2.06 12.07
C HIS A 88 8.00 0.60 12.08
N ASP A 89 7.47 0.11 13.20
CA ASP A 89 6.95 -1.25 13.29
C ASP A 89 5.47 -1.35 12.89
N LEU A 90 4.86 -0.24 12.54
CA LEU A 90 3.48 -0.23 12.09
C LEU A 90 3.32 -1.09 10.83
N ARG A 91 2.35 -1.99 10.84
CA ARG A 91 2.05 -2.79 9.65
C ARG A 91 1.04 -2.04 8.80
N VAL A 92 1.54 -1.40 7.76
CA VAL A 92 0.71 -0.66 6.81
C VAL A 92 0.34 -1.58 5.66
N ILE A 93 -0.96 -1.69 5.36
CA ILE A 93 -1.45 -2.41 4.19
C ILE A 93 -2.02 -1.38 3.23
N VAL A 94 -1.30 -1.11 2.15
CA VAL A 94 -1.70 -0.10 1.17
C VAL A 94 -2.75 -0.69 0.23
N VAL A 95 -3.82 0.07 -0.01
CA VAL A 95 -4.92 -0.35 -0.87
C VAL A 95 -5.04 0.65 -2.02
N CYS A 96 -4.95 0.15 -3.25
CA CYS A 96 -5.32 0.93 -4.44
C CYS A 96 -6.52 0.27 -5.09
N ASN A 97 -6.84 0.66 -6.32
CA ASN A 97 -8.06 0.16 -6.95
C ASN A 97 -7.99 -1.33 -7.33
N GLU A 98 -6.86 -1.75 -7.93
CA GLU A 98 -6.73 -3.11 -8.47
C GLU A 98 -5.44 -3.82 -8.03
N GLY A 99 -4.67 -3.22 -7.13
CA GLY A 99 -3.50 -3.87 -6.57
C GLY A 99 -2.20 -3.67 -7.33
N TYR A 100 -2.12 -2.69 -8.23
CA TYR A 100 -0.88 -2.39 -8.97
C TYR A 100 -0.09 -1.26 -8.33
N ALA A 101 -0.68 -0.06 -8.26
CA ALA A 101 0.00 1.10 -7.69
C ALA A 101 0.39 0.89 -6.23
N SER A 102 -0.36 0.08 -5.50
CA SER A 102 -0.09 -0.18 -4.09
C SER A 102 1.24 -0.88 -3.86
N SER A 103 1.70 -1.68 -4.81
CA SER A 103 3.02 -2.32 -4.69
C SER A 103 4.15 -1.30 -4.77
N LEU A 104 4.05 -0.32 -5.68
CA LEU A 104 5.02 0.76 -5.76
C LEU A 104 5.01 1.60 -4.47
N ALA A 105 3.81 1.84 -3.94
CA ALA A 105 3.65 2.59 -2.70
C ALA A 105 4.29 1.86 -1.51
N ALA A 106 4.08 0.54 -1.39
CA ALA A 106 4.69 -0.24 -0.33
C ALA A 106 6.22 -0.19 -0.41
N ALA A 107 6.77 -0.27 -1.63
CA ALA A 107 8.22 -0.16 -1.83
C ALA A 107 8.75 1.19 -1.36
N SER A 108 8.01 2.27 -1.63
CA SER A 108 8.39 3.60 -1.18
C SER A 108 8.41 3.67 0.35
N LEU A 109 7.42 3.07 1.01
CA LEU A 109 7.38 3.06 2.48
C LEU A 109 8.53 2.25 3.08
N HIS A 110 8.96 1.18 2.42
CA HIS A 110 10.14 0.43 2.86
C HIS A 110 11.38 1.31 2.90
N GLN A 111 11.51 2.23 1.94
CA GLN A 111 12.66 3.14 1.90
C GLN A 111 12.67 4.11 3.09
N LEU A 112 11.52 4.33 3.72
CA LEU A 112 11.42 5.14 4.92
C LEU A 112 11.63 4.31 6.20
N GLY A 113 11.92 3.02 6.06
CA GLY A 113 12.11 2.15 7.21
C GLY A 113 10.84 1.51 7.74
N LEU A 114 9.71 1.67 7.04
CA LEU A 114 8.46 0.99 7.41
C LEU A 114 8.53 -0.45 6.89
N HIS A 115 9.31 -1.27 7.56
CA HIS A 115 9.69 -2.59 7.07
C HIS A 115 8.55 -3.60 7.01
N ARG A 116 7.44 -3.31 7.67
CA ARG A 116 6.25 -4.18 7.64
C ARG A 116 5.19 -3.70 6.64
N ALA A 117 5.49 -2.67 5.86
CA ALA A 117 4.56 -2.20 4.85
C ALA A 117 4.33 -3.27 3.79
N THR A 118 3.09 -3.43 3.38
CA THR A 118 2.69 -4.37 2.35
C THR A 118 1.51 -3.77 1.57
N ASP A 119 0.90 -4.56 0.69
CA ASP A 119 -0.25 -4.08 -0.05
C ASP A 119 -1.28 -5.19 -0.26
N LEU A 120 -2.49 -4.77 -0.61
CA LEU A 120 -3.64 -5.64 -0.76
C LEU A 120 -3.70 -6.22 -2.18
N VAL A 121 -3.61 -7.54 -2.28
CA VAL A 121 -3.74 -8.24 -3.56
C VAL A 121 -5.10 -7.91 -4.18
N GLY A 122 -5.09 -7.47 -5.44
CA GLY A 122 -6.31 -7.14 -6.17
C GLY A 122 -6.99 -5.85 -5.73
N GLY A 123 -6.49 -5.18 -4.71
CA GLY A 123 -6.94 -3.88 -4.27
C GLY A 123 -8.39 -3.84 -3.82
N PHE A 124 -8.98 -2.65 -3.90
CA PHE A 124 -10.36 -2.44 -3.47
C PHE A 124 -11.36 -3.33 -4.21
N GLN A 125 -11.12 -3.59 -5.51
CA GLN A 125 -12.04 -4.42 -6.28
C GLN A 125 -12.08 -5.86 -5.73
N ALA A 126 -10.92 -6.40 -5.33
CA ALA A 126 -10.88 -7.72 -4.71
C ALA A 126 -11.53 -7.72 -3.32
N TRP A 127 -11.33 -6.65 -2.55
CA TRP A 127 -11.97 -6.48 -1.24
C TRP A 127 -13.49 -6.54 -1.40
N ARG A 128 -14.02 -5.77 -2.34
CA ARG A 128 -15.45 -5.72 -2.61
C ARG A 128 -15.97 -7.07 -3.10
N ALA A 129 -15.24 -7.72 -4.02
CA ALA A 129 -15.65 -9.01 -4.57
C ALA A 129 -15.67 -10.10 -3.50
N ALA A 130 -14.85 -9.96 -2.45
CA ALA A 130 -14.84 -10.90 -1.34
C ALA A 130 -16.00 -10.68 -0.36
N GLY A 131 -16.83 -9.67 -0.59
CA GLY A 131 -17.98 -9.39 0.27
C GLY A 131 -17.62 -8.71 1.57
N LEU A 132 -16.41 -8.12 1.66
CA LEU A 132 -15.96 -7.45 2.88
C LEU A 132 -16.60 -6.06 3.01
N PRO A 133 -16.63 -5.46 4.20
CA PRO A 133 -17.41 -4.24 4.44
C PRO A 133 -16.97 -3.05 3.58
N VAL A 134 -17.96 -2.37 3.03
CA VAL A 134 -17.80 -1.12 2.27
C VAL A 134 -18.90 -0.17 2.72
N THR A 135 -18.55 1.10 2.92
CA THR A 135 -19.53 2.14 3.26
C THR A 135 -19.58 3.18 2.15
N ARG A 136 -20.70 3.89 2.07
CA ARG A 136 -20.86 4.95 1.10
C ARG A 136 -21.04 6.31 1.77
#